data_b5e7c2515d0b9939b82a44d03f6fbc15
#
_entry.id   b5e7c2515d0b9939b82a44d03f6fbc15
#
_cell.length_a   1.000
_cell.length_b   1.000
_cell.length_c   1.000
_cell.angle_alpha   90.00
_cell.angle_beta   90.00
_cell.angle_gamma   90.00
#
_symmetry.space_group_name_H-M   'P 1'
#
loop_
_entity.id
_entity.type
_entity.pdbx_description
1 polymer ?
#
loop_
_entity_poly.entity_id
_entity_poly.type
_entity_poly.pdbx_seq_one_letter_code
_entity_poly.pdbx_strand_id
1 'polypeptide(L)'
;MQHNIMGIINTEQPGEVLKSLTNIRSLSSVPFGSRYRLIDFCLSNMVNSQITNIGILLEKKYRSLLDHIGPGKAWDLDRKRGGLYFLPPSKVYNEDNIYKGNIENFYHNIDYLNRCKEEYVVIASPHIICNLDYEKMYDYHINKDADITVLYKQVPDINKNSYTILETDKKNRVIDMKAKSMNSNYNKIVMHNFMMKKELLKEIIDECVSKGRWDFIKDGIIGNLDQLNIVGYPYQGFLGIINSLRNYFKINLRLLDPQNRKKLFFENTIYTKHKDEAPTKMTSDA
;
A
#
# COMPACT_ATOMS: atom_id res chain seq x y z
N MET A 1 -15.92 18.05 -4.12
CA MET A 1 -15.61 18.42 -2.72
C MET A 1 -14.25 17.79 -2.42
N GLN A 2 -13.33 18.53 -1.80
CA GLN A 2 -12.06 17.93 -1.41
C GLN A 2 -12.34 16.99 -0.23
N HIS A 3 -12.16 15.70 -0.44
CA HIS A 3 -12.34 14.71 0.62
C HIS A 3 -11.28 14.91 1.70
N ASN A 4 -11.67 14.78 2.95
CA ASN A 4 -10.80 15.01 4.11
C ASN A 4 -9.97 13.75 4.41
N ILE A 5 -9.11 13.36 3.44
CA ILE A 5 -8.36 12.11 3.45
C ILE A 5 -6.86 12.40 3.41
N MET A 6 -6.10 11.75 4.29
CA MET A 6 -4.64 11.67 4.24
C MET A 6 -4.17 10.30 3.75
N GLY A 7 -2.95 10.25 3.22
CA GLY A 7 -2.32 9.01 2.79
C GLY A 7 -1.21 8.55 3.74
N ILE A 8 -1.11 7.25 3.96
CA ILE A 8 0.07 6.63 4.56
C ILE A 8 0.56 5.53 3.62
N ILE A 9 1.81 5.63 3.21
CA ILE A 9 2.47 4.57 2.46
C ILE A 9 3.33 3.77 3.43
N ASN A 10 2.90 2.53 3.71
CA ASN A 10 3.69 1.61 4.51
C ASN A 10 4.67 0.86 3.60
N THR A 11 5.94 1.24 3.66
CA THR A 11 6.97 0.65 2.80
C THR A 11 7.49 -0.68 3.32
N GLU A 12 7.11 -1.04 4.53
CA GLU A 12 7.59 -2.25 5.17
C GLU A 12 7.03 -3.52 4.52
N GLN A 13 7.91 -4.46 4.32
CA GLN A 13 7.58 -5.79 3.83
C GLN A 13 8.23 -6.86 4.71
N PRO A 14 7.49 -7.90 5.08
CA PRO A 14 8.07 -9.01 5.84
C PRO A 14 9.06 -9.79 4.96
N GLY A 15 10.32 -9.82 5.40
CA GLY A 15 11.37 -10.65 4.83
C GLY A 15 12.08 -10.08 3.59
N GLU A 16 13.12 -10.77 3.13
CA GLU A 16 13.90 -10.42 1.94
C GLU A 16 13.18 -10.87 0.65
N VAL A 17 12.17 -10.12 0.24
CA VAL A 17 11.27 -10.50 -0.86
C VAL A 17 11.98 -10.64 -2.21
N LEU A 18 12.92 -9.74 -2.52
CA LEU A 18 13.62 -9.71 -3.81
C LEU A 18 15.14 -9.92 -3.70
N LYS A 19 15.64 -10.39 -2.55
CA LYS A 19 17.05 -10.72 -2.30
C LYS A 19 18.05 -9.74 -2.98
N SER A 20 18.61 -10.13 -4.13
CA SER A 20 19.62 -9.34 -4.84
C SER A 20 19.19 -7.92 -5.22
N LEU A 21 17.92 -7.68 -5.52
CA LEU A 21 17.40 -6.34 -5.87
C LEU A 21 17.21 -5.44 -4.65
N THR A 22 17.10 -6.02 -3.45
CA THR A 22 16.86 -5.28 -2.19
C THR A 22 18.06 -5.28 -1.25
N ASN A 23 19.22 -5.75 -1.68
CA ASN A 23 20.44 -5.76 -0.85
C ASN A 23 20.87 -4.35 -0.41
N ILE A 24 20.76 -3.36 -1.30
CA ILE A 24 21.23 -1.98 -1.07
C ILE A 24 20.10 -0.93 -1.08
N ARG A 25 18.86 -1.34 -1.31
CA ARG A 25 17.69 -0.44 -1.42
C ARG A 25 16.44 -1.09 -0.87
N SER A 26 15.47 -0.26 -0.48
CA SER A 26 14.14 -0.71 -0.09
C SER A 26 13.36 -1.27 -1.29
N LEU A 27 12.40 -2.17 -1.03
CA LEU A 27 11.51 -2.69 -2.07
C LEU A 27 10.80 -1.55 -2.83
N SER A 28 10.34 -0.53 -2.12
CA SER A 28 9.64 0.64 -2.66
C SER A 28 10.43 1.38 -3.75
N SER A 29 11.75 1.33 -3.70
CA SER A 29 12.66 1.97 -4.67
C SER A 29 13.12 1.06 -5.80
N VAL A 30 12.64 -0.18 -5.89
CA VAL A 30 12.97 -1.10 -6.99
C VAL A 30 12.36 -0.59 -8.29
N PRO A 31 13.14 -0.53 -9.40
CA PRO A 31 12.63 -0.15 -10.72
C PRO A 31 11.53 -1.10 -11.21
N PHE A 32 10.53 -0.55 -11.91
CA PHE A 32 9.43 -1.31 -12.49
C PHE A 32 8.95 -0.66 -13.80
N GLY A 33 8.58 -1.48 -14.79
CA GLY A 33 8.08 -0.98 -16.07
C GLY A 33 9.06 -0.02 -16.74
N SER A 34 10.36 -0.28 -16.62
CA SER A 34 11.50 0.43 -17.17
C SER A 34 11.83 1.80 -16.54
N ARG A 35 10.87 2.74 -16.40
CA ARG A 35 11.15 4.09 -15.90
C ARG A 35 10.64 4.37 -14.49
N TYR A 36 9.67 3.60 -14.01
CA TYR A 36 9.02 3.80 -12.72
C TYR A 36 9.77 3.09 -11.60
N ARG A 37 9.42 3.45 -10.35
CA ARG A 37 9.69 2.64 -9.16
C ARG A 37 8.39 2.21 -8.52
N LEU A 38 8.42 1.18 -7.68
CA LEU A 38 7.20 0.63 -7.09
C LEU A 38 6.39 1.66 -6.29
N ILE A 39 7.07 2.61 -5.63
CA ILE A 39 6.42 3.70 -4.86
C ILE A 39 5.60 4.65 -5.74
N ASP A 40 5.98 4.82 -7.01
CA ASP A 40 5.37 5.80 -7.91
C ASP A 40 3.88 5.53 -8.11
N PHE A 41 3.47 4.26 -8.07
CA PHE A 41 2.07 3.86 -8.21
C PHE A 41 1.23 4.30 -7.01
N CYS A 42 1.73 4.10 -5.77
CA CYS A 42 1.02 4.56 -4.57
C CYS A 42 0.89 6.08 -4.55
N LEU A 43 1.99 6.80 -4.78
CA LEU A 43 1.99 8.26 -4.82
C LEU A 43 1.04 8.80 -5.88
N SER A 44 1.11 8.23 -7.10
CA SER A 44 0.25 8.66 -8.22
C SER A 44 -1.23 8.41 -7.96
N ASN A 45 -1.59 7.24 -7.43
CA ASN A 45 -2.97 6.94 -7.06
C ASN A 45 -3.50 7.92 -6.01
N MET A 46 -2.67 8.28 -5.01
CA MET A 46 -3.06 9.24 -3.97
C MET A 46 -3.27 10.64 -4.54
N VAL A 47 -2.32 11.17 -5.30
CA VAL A 47 -2.44 12.55 -5.84
C VAL A 47 -3.52 12.66 -6.90
N ASN A 48 -3.75 11.63 -7.72
CA ASN A 48 -4.87 11.59 -8.67
C ASN A 48 -6.23 11.60 -7.95
N SER A 49 -6.28 11.11 -6.72
CA SER A 49 -7.47 11.14 -5.84
C SER A 49 -7.45 12.35 -4.88
N GLN A 50 -6.75 13.42 -5.21
CA GLN A 50 -6.67 14.66 -4.44
C GLN A 50 -6.12 14.50 -3.00
N ILE A 51 -5.47 13.39 -2.69
CA ILE A 51 -4.80 13.16 -1.41
C ILE A 51 -3.43 13.81 -1.47
N THR A 52 -3.27 14.95 -0.81
CA THR A 52 -2.05 15.78 -0.88
C THR A 52 -1.27 15.85 0.42
N ASN A 53 -1.73 15.23 1.49
CA ASN A 53 -1.01 15.06 2.75
C ASN A 53 -0.64 13.58 2.87
N ILE A 54 0.63 13.24 2.62
CA ILE A 54 1.08 11.85 2.50
C ILE A 54 2.29 11.61 3.40
N GLY A 55 2.16 10.67 4.33
CA GLY A 55 3.24 10.14 5.13
C GLY A 55 3.81 8.85 4.55
N ILE A 56 5.12 8.73 4.46
CA ILE A 56 5.80 7.51 4.05
C ILE A 56 6.51 6.91 5.27
N LEU A 57 5.99 5.81 5.80
CA LEU A 57 6.66 5.03 6.83
C LEU A 57 7.87 4.34 6.21
N LEU A 58 9.06 4.77 6.60
CA LEU A 58 10.31 4.27 6.04
C LEU A 58 10.72 2.94 6.70
N GLU A 59 11.26 2.04 5.88
CA GLU A 59 11.97 0.84 6.33
C GLU A 59 13.49 1.07 6.30
N LYS A 60 14.29 0.08 6.67
CA LYS A 60 15.75 0.12 6.48
C LYS A 60 16.10 0.27 4.98
N LYS A 61 17.30 0.81 4.67
CA LYS A 61 17.80 1.01 3.29
C LYS A 61 17.00 2.02 2.44
N TYR A 62 16.40 3.04 3.08
CA TYR A 62 15.53 4.02 2.43
C TYR A 62 16.27 5.11 1.61
N ARG A 63 17.62 5.17 1.63
CA ARG A 63 18.38 6.23 0.94
C ARG A 63 18.01 6.36 -0.54
N SER A 64 18.01 5.25 -1.28
CA SER A 64 17.63 5.24 -2.70
C SER A 64 16.17 5.68 -2.94
N LEU A 65 15.30 5.48 -1.95
CA LEU A 65 13.92 5.96 -1.99
C LEU A 65 13.87 7.48 -1.86
N LEU A 66 14.56 8.04 -0.88
CA LEU A 66 14.67 9.50 -0.69
C LEU A 66 15.27 10.19 -1.92
N ASP A 67 16.34 9.63 -2.49
CA ASP A 67 16.98 10.16 -3.69
C ASP A 67 16.03 10.19 -4.91
N HIS A 68 15.12 9.21 -4.99
CA HIS A 68 14.14 9.14 -6.06
C HIS A 68 13.01 10.15 -5.88
N ILE A 69 12.41 10.19 -4.69
CA ILE A 69 11.23 11.01 -4.44
C ILE A 69 11.61 12.48 -4.30
N GLY A 70 12.74 12.77 -3.67
CA GLY A 70 13.15 14.13 -3.33
C GLY A 70 12.06 14.85 -2.51
N PRO A 71 11.77 16.13 -2.81
CA PRO A 71 10.71 16.86 -2.11
C PRO A 71 9.29 16.54 -2.64
N GLY A 72 9.13 15.57 -3.53
CA GLY A 72 7.83 15.19 -4.09
C GLY A 72 7.37 16.01 -5.29
N LYS A 73 8.25 16.80 -5.94
CA LYS A 73 7.89 17.68 -7.08
C LYS A 73 7.20 16.96 -8.23
N ALA A 74 7.61 15.74 -8.55
CA ALA A 74 7.02 14.97 -9.64
C ALA A 74 5.53 14.63 -9.42
N TRP A 75 5.06 14.68 -8.17
CA TRP A 75 3.67 14.42 -7.76
C TRP A 75 2.96 15.68 -7.24
N ASP A 76 3.55 16.86 -7.44
CA ASP A 76 3.04 18.13 -6.89
C ASP A 76 2.80 18.06 -5.36
N LEU A 77 3.73 17.43 -4.64
CA LEU A 77 3.71 17.29 -3.17
C LEU A 77 4.73 18.22 -2.47
N ASP A 78 5.49 19.03 -3.19
CA ASP A 78 6.37 20.09 -2.65
C ASP A 78 5.51 21.31 -2.28
N ARG A 79 4.75 21.21 -1.20
CA ARG A 79 3.72 22.17 -0.81
C ARG A 79 3.96 22.77 0.56
N LYS A 80 3.48 24.02 0.78
CA LYS A 80 3.53 24.69 2.09
C LYS A 80 2.55 24.12 3.11
N ARG A 81 1.45 23.50 2.66
CA ARG A 81 0.42 22.87 3.51
C ARG A 81 0.12 21.49 2.95
N GLY A 82 0.09 20.47 3.81
CA GLY A 82 0.13 19.10 3.37
C GLY A 82 1.49 18.78 2.77
N GLY A 83 1.52 17.99 1.68
CA GLY A 83 2.75 17.57 1.02
C GLY A 83 3.25 16.23 1.52
N LEU A 84 4.54 16.00 1.33
CA LEU A 84 5.18 14.72 1.59
C LEU A 84 5.97 14.73 2.90
N TYR A 85 5.73 13.73 3.73
CA TYR A 85 6.43 13.54 5.00
C TYR A 85 7.13 12.18 5.03
N PHE A 86 8.41 12.20 5.36
CA PHE A 86 9.17 10.98 5.59
C PHE A 86 9.13 10.64 7.08
N LEU A 87 8.59 9.49 7.41
CA LEU A 87 8.41 9.00 8.76
C LEU A 87 9.47 7.93 9.02
N PRO A 88 10.58 8.27 9.72
CA PRO A 88 11.71 7.36 9.88
C PRO A 88 11.31 6.14 10.71
N PRO A 89 11.99 5.00 10.50
CA PRO A 89 11.77 3.83 11.34
C PRO A 89 12.21 4.14 12.77
N SER A 90 11.51 3.53 13.71
CA SER A 90 11.90 3.58 15.12
C SER A 90 13.35 3.13 15.29
N LYS A 91 14.18 4.02 15.82
CA LYS A 91 15.44 3.65 16.45
C LYS A 91 15.19 3.45 17.94
N VAL A 92 14.35 2.51 18.30
CA VAL A 92 14.35 2.10 19.70
C VAL A 92 15.68 1.41 19.93
N TYR A 93 16.56 2.08 20.65
CA TYR A 93 17.73 1.50 21.28
C TYR A 93 17.25 0.57 22.42
N ASN A 94 16.54 -0.48 22.07
CA ASN A 94 16.45 -1.62 22.93
C ASN A 94 17.75 -2.38 22.74
N GLU A 95 18.35 -2.82 23.84
CA GLU A 95 19.62 -3.55 23.86
C GLU A 95 19.64 -4.71 22.86
N ASP A 96 18.49 -5.23 22.47
CA ASP A 96 18.33 -6.36 21.54
C ASP A 96 18.17 -5.99 20.06
N ASN A 97 18.00 -4.72 19.70
CA ASN A 97 17.81 -4.24 18.29
C ASN A 97 16.77 -5.04 17.47
N ILE A 98 15.80 -5.69 18.12
CA ILE A 98 14.80 -6.55 17.47
C ILE A 98 13.63 -5.69 17.03
N TYR A 99 13.43 -5.58 15.72
CA TYR A 99 12.24 -4.98 15.14
C TYR A 99 11.02 -5.89 15.43
N LYS A 100 9.96 -5.32 15.99
CA LYS A 100 8.79 -6.07 16.43
C LYS A 100 7.74 -6.25 15.34
N GLY A 101 7.52 -5.23 14.50
CA GLY A 101 6.54 -5.25 13.42
C GLY A 101 6.07 -3.85 13.00
N ASN A 102 5.20 -3.78 12.00
CA ASN A 102 4.80 -2.51 11.39
C ASN A 102 3.97 -1.60 12.33
N ILE A 103 3.27 -2.13 13.32
CA ILE A 103 2.60 -1.33 14.37
C ILE A 103 3.62 -0.47 15.13
N GLU A 104 4.83 -0.99 15.38
CA GLU A 104 5.90 -0.21 16.02
C GLU A 104 6.22 1.06 15.25
N ASN A 105 6.32 0.97 13.92
CA ASN A 105 6.56 2.15 13.08
C ASN A 105 5.39 3.15 13.11
N PHE A 106 4.15 2.69 13.12
CA PHE A 106 2.99 3.57 13.30
C PHE A 106 3.02 4.27 14.64
N TYR A 107 3.25 3.52 15.72
CA TYR A 107 3.28 4.06 17.09
C TYR A 107 4.36 5.13 17.27
N HIS A 108 5.58 4.90 16.79
CA HIS A 108 6.65 5.88 16.88
C HIS A 108 6.41 7.15 16.06
N ASN A 109 5.58 7.08 15.04
CA ASN A 109 5.21 8.22 14.22
C ASN A 109 3.78 8.73 14.50
N ILE A 110 3.21 8.40 15.66
CA ILE A 110 1.84 8.77 16.03
C ILE A 110 1.62 10.29 16.03
N ASP A 111 2.66 11.07 16.33
CA ASP A 111 2.63 12.53 16.29
C ASP A 111 2.29 13.09 14.90
N TYR A 112 2.67 12.39 13.83
CA TYR A 112 2.26 12.77 12.49
C TYR A 112 0.74 12.68 12.34
N LEU A 113 0.12 11.57 12.78
CA LEU A 113 -1.34 11.41 12.79
C LEU A 113 -2.03 12.48 13.63
N ASN A 114 -1.48 12.80 14.80
CA ASN A 114 -2.04 13.80 15.73
C ASN A 114 -2.03 15.22 15.16
N ARG A 115 -1.04 15.56 14.32
CA ARG A 115 -0.93 16.90 13.69
C ARG A 115 -1.80 17.05 12.44
N CYS A 116 -2.17 15.95 11.80
CA CYS A 116 -3.00 15.94 10.60
C CYS A 116 -4.44 16.31 10.93
N LYS A 117 -5.08 17.10 10.06
CA LYS A 117 -6.49 17.58 10.24
C LYS A 117 -7.50 16.67 9.56
N GLU A 118 -7.05 15.84 8.66
CA GLU A 118 -7.86 14.93 7.88
C GLU A 118 -8.57 13.93 8.79
N GLU A 119 -9.80 13.61 8.45
CA GLU A 119 -10.64 12.68 9.22
C GLU A 119 -10.38 11.22 8.84
N TYR A 120 -10.11 10.97 7.57
CA TYR A 120 -9.90 9.63 7.04
C TYR A 120 -8.44 9.41 6.66
N VAL A 121 -8.02 8.15 6.71
CA VAL A 121 -6.70 7.72 6.29
C VAL A 121 -6.80 6.57 5.30
N VAL A 122 -6.01 6.66 4.23
CA VAL A 122 -5.73 5.54 3.33
C VAL A 122 -4.33 5.02 3.64
N ILE A 123 -4.24 3.72 3.90
CA ILE A 123 -2.96 3.01 4.05
C ILE A 123 -2.73 2.19 2.79
N ALA A 124 -1.62 2.42 2.10
CA ALA A 124 -1.23 1.71 0.89
C ALA A 124 0.16 1.08 1.02
N SER A 125 0.42 0.06 0.21
CA SER A 125 1.70 -0.65 0.23
C SER A 125 2.33 -0.75 -1.17
N PRO A 126 3.61 -0.35 -1.34
CA PRO A 126 4.27 -0.24 -2.65
C PRO A 126 4.47 -1.56 -3.39
N HIS A 127 4.35 -2.71 -2.72
CA HIS A 127 4.43 -4.01 -3.40
C HIS A 127 3.19 -4.35 -4.23
N ILE A 128 2.14 -3.52 -4.14
CA ILE A 128 0.90 -3.64 -4.91
C ILE A 128 0.93 -2.63 -6.05
N ILE A 129 0.97 -3.14 -7.28
CA ILE A 129 0.95 -2.35 -8.51
C ILE A 129 -0.47 -2.34 -9.06
N CYS A 130 -1.11 -1.21 -9.01
CA CYS A 130 -2.45 -0.98 -9.56
C CYS A 130 -2.64 0.50 -9.91
N ASN A 131 -3.67 0.80 -10.69
CA ASN A 131 -4.16 2.15 -10.92
C ASN A 131 -5.50 2.26 -10.21
N LEU A 132 -5.56 3.00 -9.12
CA LEU A 132 -6.69 3.04 -8.19
C LEU A 132 -7.15 4.47 -7.96
N ASP A 133 -8.47 4.63 -7.96
CA ASP A 133 -9.16 5.85 -7.60
C ASP A 133 -9.67 5.73 -6.15
N TYR A 134 -9.06 6.45 -5.23
CA TYR A 134 -9.44 6.45 -3.82
C TYR A 134 -10.71 7.26 -3.54
N GLU A 135 -11.14 8.16 -4.43
CA GLU A 135 -12.41 8.88 -4.27
C GLU A 135 -13.57 7.87 -4.35
N LYS A 136 -13.54 6.96 -5.33
CA LYS A 136 -14.55 5.89 -5.44
C LYS A 136 -14.52 4.92 -4.25
N MET A 137 -13.34 4.65 -3.70
CA MET A 137 -13.22 3.82 -2.51
C MET A 137 -13.80 4.54 -1.28
N TYR A 138 -13.61 5.85 -1.17
CA TYR A 138 -14.20 6.68 -0.12
C TYR A 138 -15.72 6.71 -0.21
N ASP A 139 -16.29 6.98 -1.38
CA ASP A 139 -17.75 6.97 -1.56
C ASP A 139 -18.34 5.60 -1.19
N TYR A 140 -17.65 4.53 -1.55
CA TYR A 140 -18.06 3.19 -1.16
C TYR A 140 -17.98 2.97 0.35
N HIS A 141 -16.92 3.44 1.00
CA HIS A 141 -16.73 3.36 2.45
C HIS A 141 -17.88 4.03 3.20
N ILE A 142 -18.21 5.27 2.83
CA ILE A 142 -19.33 6.03 3.42
C ILE A 142 -20.67 5.34 3.16
N ASN A 143 -20.95 4.92 1.92
CA ASN A 143 -22.21 4.28 1.54
C ASN A 143 -22.44 2.94 2.25
N LYS A 144 -21.39 2.27 2.71
CA LYS A 144 -21.46 1.00 3.45
C LYS A 144 -21.46 1.19 4.97
N ASP A 145 -21.37 2.43 5.44
CA ASP A 145 -21.17 2.73 6.87
C ASP A 145 -20.07 1.85 7.47
N ALA A 146 -18.95 1.81 6.77
CA ALA A 146 -17.85 0.92 7.11
C ALA A 146 -16.93 1.55 8.16
N ASP A 147 -16.45 0.75 9.10
CA ASP A 147 -15.33 1.14 9.97
C ASP A 147 -14.01 1.02 9.21
N ILE A 148 -13.85 -0.07 8.46
CA ILE A 148 -12.67 -0.32 7.61
C ILE A 148 -13.11 -0.81 6.23
N THR A 149 -12.59 -0.21 5.17
CA THR A 149 -12.71 -0.73 3.81
C THR A 149 -11.39 -1.35 3.37
N VAL A 150 -11.45 -2.59 2.90
CA VAL A 150 -10.28 -3.38 2.44
C VAL A 150 -10.39 -3.60 0.94
N LEU A 151 -9.38 -3.16 0.20
CA LEU A 151 -9.31 -3.40 -1.23
C LEU A 151 -8.96 -4.87 -1.52
N TYR A 152 -9.76 -5.53 -2.38
CA TYR A 152 -9.46 -6.89 -2.80
C TYR A 152 -9.66 -7.11 -4.30
N LYS A 153 -9.03 -8.13 -4.83
CA LYS A 153 -9.28 -8.61 -6.18
C LYS A 153 -9.59 -10.10 -6.18
N GLN A 154 -10.66 -10.47 -6.91
CA GLN A 154 -10.97 -11.87 -7.17
C GLN A 154 -10.07 -12.40 -8.28
N VAL A 155 -9.42 -13.54 -8.04
CA VAL A 155 -8.49 -14.19 -8.98
C VAL A 155 -8.81 -15.68 -9.05
N PRO A 156 -9.04 -16.27 -10.24
CA PRO A 156 -9.50 -17.66 -10.40
C PRO A 156 -8.54 -18.69 -9.79
N ASP A 157 -7.23 -18.54 -10.05
CA ASP A 157 -6.19 -19.46 -9.62
C ASP A 157 -5.14 -18.72 -8.75
N ILE A 158 -5.11 -19.04 -7.47
CA ILE A 158 -4.19 -18.41 -6.51
C ILE A 158 -3.27 -19.47 -5.92
N ASN A 159 -1.96 -19.20 -5.92
CA ASN A 159 -1.05 -19.84 -4.96
C ASN A 159 -1.24 -19.20 -3.58
N LYS A 160 -2.17 -19.74 -2.80
CA LYS A 160 -2.70 -19.16 -1.55
C LYS A 160 -1.63 -18.93 -0.47
N ASN A 161 -0.53 -19.68 -0.51
CA ASN A 161 0.55 -19.59 0.48
C ASN A 161 1.31 -18.26 0.48
N SER A 162 1.13 -17.46 -0.58
CA SER A 162 1.91 -16.24 -0.80
C SER A 162 1.11 -14.97 -0.59
N TYR A 163 -0.19 -15.07 -0.27
CA TYR A 163 -1.09 -13.92 -0.22
C TYR A 163 -1.94 -13.90 1.05
N THR A 164 -2.31 -12.70 1.46
CA THR A 164 -3.43 -12.52 2.37
C THR A 164 -4.72 -12.63 1.56
N ILE A 165 -5.63 -13.45 2.00
CA ILE A 165 -6.90 -13.73 1.34
C ILE A 165 -8.07 -13.42 2.27
N LEU A 166 -9.22 -13.08 1.70
CA LEU A 166 -10.43 -12.81 2.45
C LEU A 166 -11.65 -13.50 1.85
N GLU A 167 -12.68 -13.65 2.67
CA GLU A 167 -14.03 -14.05 2.26
C GLU A 167 -15.02 -12.96 2.66
N THR A 168 -16.05 -12.76 1.84
CA THR A 168 -17.13 -11.80 2.11
C THR A 168 -18.49 -12.43 1.98
N ASP A 169 -19.45 -11.89 2.71
CA ASP A 169 -20.87 -12.18 2.50
C ASP A 169 -21.40 -11.51 1.21
N LYS A 170 -22.70 -11.67 0.96
CA LYS A 170 -23.41 -11.09 -0.21
C LYS A 170 -23.43 -9.54 -0.19
N LYS A 171 -23.22 -8.90 0.96
CA LYS A 171 -23.15 -7.45 1.11
C LYS A 171 -21.72 -6.89 1.07
N ASN A 172 -20.75 -7.77 0.76
CA ASN A 172 -19.30 -7.50 0.80
C ASN A 172 -18.74 -7.25 2.21
N ARG A 173 -19.45 -7.60 3.29
CA ARG A 173 -18.84 -7.60 4.62
C ARG A 173 -17.81 -8.72 4.69
N VAL A 174 -16.62 -8.42 5.20
CA VAL A 174 -15.55 -9.40 5.40
C VAL A 174 -15.94 -10.30 6.57
N ILE A 175 -16.09 -11.60 6.30
CA ILE A 175 -16.46 -12.61 7.31
C ILE A 175 -15.28 -13.45 7.76
N ASP A 176 -14.22 -13.52 6.96
CA ASP A 176 -12.96 -14.18 7.32
C ASP A 176 -11.80 -13.57 6.53
N MET A 177 -10.62 -13.51 7.15
CA MET A 177 -9.37 -13.08 6.51
C MET A 177 -8.21 -13.91 7.04
N LYS A 178 -7.37 -14.42 6.14
CA LYS A 178 -6.24 -15.29 6.48
C LYS A 178 -4.96 -14.81 5.82
N ALA A 179 -3.93 -14.64 6.63
CA ALA A 179 -2.57 -14.40 6.13
C ALA A 179 -1.92 -15.74 5.78
N LYS A 180 -1.52 -15.93 4.52
CA LYS A 180 -0.74 -17.11 4.03
C LYS A 180 -1.35 -18.47 4.38
N SER A 181 -2.61 -18.70 4.01
CA SER A 181 -3.30 -19.96 4.31
C SER A 181 -3.21 -20.98 3.18
N MET A 182 -2.83 -22.22 3.49
CA MET A 182 -2.76 -23.35 2.54
C MET A 182 -4.14 -23.94 2.17
N ASN A 183 -5.08 -23.98 3.12
CA ASN A 183 -6.30 -24.77 3.03
C ASN A 183 -7.58 -23.94 2.98
N SER A 184 -7.65 -22.92 2.12
CA SER A 184 -8.89 -22.17 1.96
C SER A 184 -9.41 -22.25 0.52
N ASN A 185 -10.73 -22.23 0.35
CA ASN A 185 -11.38 -22.13 -0.97
C ASN A 185 -11.52 -20.68 -1.45
N TYR A 186 -10.98 -19.72 -0.70
CA TYR A 186 -11.08 -18.29 -0.98
C TYR A 186 -10.26 -17.94 -2.21
N ASN A 187 -10.82 -17.09 -3.06
CA ASN A 187 -10.19 -16.61 -4.30
C ASN A 187 -10.06 -15.08 -4.35
N LYS A 188 -10.28 -14.40 -3.22
CA LYS A 188 -10.18 -12.94 -3.08
C LYS A 188 -8.86 -12.57 -2.40
N ILE A 189 -7.96 -11.93 -3.14
CA ILE A 189 -6.65 -11.48 -2.63
C ILE A 189 -6.79 -10.08 -2.04
N VAL A 190 -6.32 -9.88 -0.83
CA VAL A 190 -6.18 -8.56 -0.20
C VAL A 190 -5.08 -7.75 -0.89
N MET A 191 -5.42 -6.55 -1.32
CA MET A 191 -4.47 -5.67 -2.03
C MET A 191 -3.71 -4.71 -1.09
N HIS A 192 -3.69 -4.97 0.21
CA HIS A 192 -2.98 -4.16 1.21
C HIS A 192 -3.22 -2.64 1.07
N ASN A 193 -4.44 -2.29 0.69
CA ASN A 193 -4.96 -0.94 0.70
C ASN A 193 -6.18 -0.91 1.62
N PHE A 194 -6.12 -0.05 2.62
CA PHE A 194 -7.12 0.06 3.69
C PHE A 194 -7.56 1.51 3.82
N MET A 195 -8.84 1.72 4.06
CA MET A 195 -9.40 3.04 4.36
C MET A 195 -10.20 2.96 5.65
N MET A 196 -10.02 3.94 6.53
CA MET A 196 -10.70 4.04 7.82
C MET A 196 -10.65 5.46 8.37
N LYS A 197 -11.39 5.73 9.43
CA LYS A 197 -11.20 6.97 10.20
C LYS A 197 -9.82 6.98 10.85
N LYS A 198 -9.17 8.13 10.84
CA LYS A 198 -7.85 8.31 11.46
C LYS A 198 -7.85 7.98 12.95
N GLU A 199 -8.90 8.35 13.66
CA GLU A 199 -9.02 8.06 15.09
C GLU A 199 -9.12 6.55 15.34
N LEU A 200 -9.88 5.80 14.52
CA LEU A 200 -9.90 4.34 14.61
C LEU A 200 -8.51 3.71 14.39
N LEU A 201 -7.73 4.24 13.44
CA LEU A 201 -6.35 3.77 13.26
C LEU A 201 -5.51 3.96 14.53
N LYS A 202 -5.64 5.12 15.21
CA LYS A 202 -4.93 5.40 16.46
C LYS A 202 -5.36 4.45 17.58
N GLU A 203 -6.65 4.19 17.72
CA GLU A 203 -7.20 3.23 18.68
C GLU A 203 -6.64 1.82 18.44
N ILE A 204 -6.60 1.36 17.19
CA ILE A 204 -6.02 0.07 16.80
C ILE A 204 -4.53 0.01 17.16
N ILE A 205 -3.76 1.08 16.89
CA ILE A 205 -2.33 1.13 17.22
C ILE A 205 -2.13 1.02 18.74
N ASP A 206 -2.85 1.83 19.52
CA ASP A 206 -2.73 1.86 20.99
C ASP A 206 -3.13 0.52 21.61
N GLU A 207 -4.22 -0.08 21.13
CA GLU A 207 -4.65 -1.41 21.58
C GLU A 207 -3.60 -2.49 21.25
N CYS A 208 -3.07 -2.49 20.03
CA CYS A 208 -2.04 -3.45 19.64
C CYS A 208 -0.77 -3.31 20.51
N VAL A 209 -0.30 -2.09 20.74
CA VAL A 209 0.88 -1.80 21.56
C VAL A 209 0.65 -2.25 23.00
N SER A 210 -0.51 -1.93 23.62
CA SER A 210 -0.84 -2.29 24.98
C SER A 210 -0.87 -3.81 25.21
N LYS A 211 -1.23 -4.59 24.17
CA LYS A 211 -1.29 -6.05 24.18
C LYS A 211 -0.01 -6.73 23.67
N GLY A 212 1.04 -5.97 23.34
CA GLY A 212 2.29 -6.52 22.79
C GLY A 212 2.13 -7.15 21.39
N ARG A 213 1.17 -6.67 20.59
CA ARG A 213 0.86 -7.13 19.24
C ARG A 213 1.44 -6.15 18.22
N TRP A 214 2.06 -6.65 17.15
CA TRP A 214 2.89 -5.81 16.31
C TRP A 214 2.62 -5.92 14.81
N ASP A 215 1.73 -6.81 14.38
CA ASP A 215 1.34 -6.98 12.96
C ASP A 215 0.02 -6.26 12.67
N PHE A 216 0.07 -5.22 11.84
CA PHE A 216 -1.10 -4.40 11.49
C PHE A 216 -2.24 -5.24 10.86
N ILE A 217 -1.90 -6.18 9.99
CA ILE A 217 -2.94 -6.99 9.31
C ILE A 217 -3.48 -8.05 10.25
N LYS A 218 -2.59 -8.83 10.88
CA LYS A 218 -2.98 -9.95 11.74
C LYS A 218 -3.66 -9.47 13.03
N ASP A 219 -3.03 -8.51 13.69
CA ASP A 219 -3.46 -8.07 15.01
C ASP A 219 -4.43 -6.89 14.94
N GLY A 220 -4.19 -5.94 14.00
CA GLY A 220 -5.01 -4.74 13.85
C GLY A 220 -6.27 -4.97 13.02
N ILE A 221 -6.21 -5.71 11.93
CA ILE A 221 -7.38 -5.90 11.04
C ILE A 221 -8.08 -7.22 11.36
N ILE A 222 -7.38 -8.36 11.26
CA ILE A 222 -7.99 -9.69 11.47
C ILE A 222 -8.47 -9.84 12.92
N GLY A 223 -7.70 -9.32 13.88
CA GLY A 223 -8.06 -9.38 15.30
C GLY A 223 -9.35 -8.61 15.67
N ASN A 224 -9.83 -7.73 14.79
CA ASN A 224 -11.02 -6.91 15.02
C ASN A 224 -12.20 -7.25 14.09
N LEU A 225 -12.16 -8.38 13.36
CA LEU A 225 -13.21 -8.80 12.41
C LEU A 225 -14.59 -8.93 13.06
N ASP A 226 -14.65 -9.37 14.30
CA ASP A 226 -15.92 -9.59 15.02
C ASP A 226 -16.51 -8.29 15.59
N GLN A 227 -15.68 -7.26 15.80
CA GLN A 227 -16.06 -6.01 16.49
C GLN A 227 -16.36 -4.88 15.51
N LEU A 228 -15.67 -4.85 14.36
CA LEU A 228 -15.75 -3.78 13.38
C LEU A 228 -16.56 -4.19 12.14
N ASN A 229 -17.21 -3.20 11.52
CA ASN A 229 -17.82 -3.36 10.21
C ASN A 229 -16.75 -3.23 9.12
N ILE A 230 -16.07 -4.35 8.81
CA ILE A 230 -15.04 -4.41 7.77
C ILE A 230 -15.66 -4.83 6.45
N VAL A 231 -15.55 -3.99 5.42
CA VAL A 231 -16.11 -4.26 4.10
C VAL A 231 -15.04 -4.41 3.03
N GLY A 232 -15.27 -5.32 2.09
CA GLY A 232 -14.40 -5.54 0.94
C GLY A 232 -14.82 -4.64 -0.24
N TYR A 233 -13.87 -3.88 -0.80
CA TYR A 233 -14.06 -3.13 -2.04
C TYR A 233 -13.45 -3.90 -3.22
N PRO A 234 -14.27 -4.34 -4.21
CA PRO A 234 -13.81 -5.16 -5.32
C PRO A 234 -13.07 -4.34 -6.37
N TYR A 235 -11.84 -4.72 -6.71
CA TYR A 235 -11.03 -4.07 -7.73
C TYR A 235 -11.03 -4.86 -9.04
N GLN A 236 -11.26 -4.17 -10.18
CA GLN A 236 -11.34 -4.79 -11.51
C GLN A 236 -10.14 -4.50 -12.42
N GLY A 237 -9.30 -3.51 -12.09
CA GLY A 237 -8.17 -3.09 -12.90
C GLY A 237 -6.98 -4.07 -12.91
N PHE A 238 -5.84 -3.61 -13.42
CA PHE A 238 -4.58 -4.37 -13.40
C PHE A 238 -4.09 -4.56 -11.97
N LEU A 239 -3.72 -5.79 -11.62
CA LEU A 239 -3.05 -6.11 -10.35
C LEU A 239 -1.71 -6.77 -10.59
N GLY A 240 -0.66 -6.19 -10.05
CA GLY A 240 0.65 -6.77 -9.86
C GLY A 240 1.00 -6.86 -8.38
N ILE A 241 1.42 -8.04 -7.89
CA ILE A 241 1.87 -8.22 -6.51
C ILE A 241 3.33 -8.63 -6.51
N ILE A 242 4.18 -7.78 -5.95
CA ILE A 242 5.64 -7.97 -5.90
C ILE A 242 6.01 -8.61 -4.56
N ASN A 243 5.89 -9.92 -4.49
CA ASN A 243 6.21 -10.72 -3.30
C ASN A 243 7.30 -11.78 -3.52
N SER A 244 7.90 -11.79 -4.68
CA SER A 244 9.05 -12.65 -5.04
C SER A 244 9.73 -12.16 -6.31
N LEU A 245 11.00 -12.54 -6.52
CA LEU A 245 11.72 -12.23 -7.76
C LEU A 245 11.03 -12.82 -9.00
N ARG A 246 10.44 -14.01 -8.88
CA ARG A 246 9.66 -14.65 -9.94
C ARG A 246 8.42 -13.82 -10.31
N ASN A 247 7.68 -13.33 -9.31
CA ASN A 247 6.51 -12.49 -9.57
C ASN A 247 6.90 -11.13 -10.12
N TYR A 248 7.97 -10.51 -9.62
CA TYR A 248 8.52 -9.29 -10.18
C TYR A 248 8.79 -9.43 -11.67
N PHE A 249 9.51 -10.49 -12.08
CA PHE A 249 9.79 -10.76 -13.47
C PHE A 249 8.53 -10.98 -14.31
N LYS A 250 7.63 -11.87 -13.85
CA LYS A 250 6.36 -12.15 -14.55
C LYS A 250 5.50 -10.91 -14.74
N ILE A 251 5.41 -10.05 -13.74
CA ILE A 251 4.56 -8.85 -13.80
C ILE A 251 5.16 -7.81 -14.74
N ASN A 252 6.51 -7.66 -14.79
CA ASN A 252 7.16 -6.83 -15.80
C ASN A 252 6.88 -7.34 -17.22
N LEU A 253 6.96 -8.65 -17.46
CA LEU A 253 6.63 -9.23 -18.78
C LEU A 253 5.16 -9.05 -19.16
N ARG A 254 4.22 -9.05 -18.19
CA ARG A 254 2.81 -8.77 -18.48
C ARG A 254 2.56 -7.36 -19.04
N LEU A 255 3.49 -6.43 -18.86
CA LEU A 255 3.41 -5.10 -19.46
C LEU A 255 3.76 -5.09 -20.96
N LEU A 256 4.26 -6.17 -21.53
CA LEU A 256 4.42 -6.32 -22.99
C LEU A 256 3.06 -6.40 -23.69
N ASP A 257 2.02 -6.89 -23.01
CA ASP A 257 0.65 -6.87 -23.48
C ASP A 257 0.08 -5.43 -23.46
N PRO A 258 -0.35 -4.88 -24.61
CA PRO A 258 -0.95 -3.54 -24.70
C PRO A 258 -2.18 -3.35 -23.80
N GLN A 259 -3.00 -4.39 -23.60
CA GLN A 259 -4.19 -4.30 -22.78
C GLN A 259 -3.84 -4.12 -21.29
N ASN A 260 -2.80 -4.79 -20.80
CA ASN A 260 -2.31 -4.61 -19.44
C ASN A 260 -1.73 -3.21 -19.24
N ARG A 261 -0.99 -2.69 -20.22
CA ARG A 261 -0.50 -1.30 -20.19
C ARG A 261 -1.66 -0.29 -20.15
N LYS A 262 -2.69 -0.50 -20.97
CA LYS A 262 -3.86 0.36 -20.98
C LYS A 262 -4.52 0.42 -19.60
N LYS A 263 -4.76 -0.72 -18.97
CA LYS A 263 -5.36 -0.80 -17.62
C LYS A 263 -4.49 -0.21 -16.51
N LEU A 264 -3.17 -0.16 -16.69
CA LEU A 264 -2.26 0.33 -15.65
C LEU A 264 -1.90 1.81 -15.81
N PHE A 265 -1.77 2.34 -17.04
CA PHE A 265 -1.19 3.65 -17.30
C PHE A 265 -2.13 4.67 -17.93
N PHE A 266 -3.30 4.24 -18.44
CA PHE A 266 -4.16 5.12 -19.23
C PHE A 266 -5.45 5.56 -18.50
N GLU A 267 -5.83 4.90 -17.40
CA GLU A 267 -6.99 5.33 -16.60
C GLU A 267 -6.65 6.61 -15.83
N ASN A 268 -5.55 6.58 -15.06
CA ASN A 268 -4.97 7.75 -14.41
C ASN A 268 -3.48 7.79 -14.68
N THR A 269 -2.90 8.98 -14.79
CA THR A 269 -1.46 9.16 -15.06
C THR A 269 -0.62 8.62 -13.89
N ILE A 270 0.38 7.80 -14.19
CA ILE A 270 1.40 7.41 -13.22
C ILE A 270 2.59 8.35 -13.37
N TYR A 271 2.80 9.18 -12.36
CA TYR A 271 3.91 10.12 -12.29
C TYR A 271 5.18 9.40 -11.82
N THR A 272 6.32 9.95 -12.19
CA THR A 272 7.64 9.50 -11.72
C THR A 272 8.64 10.64 -11.79
N LYS A 273 9.77 10.51 -11.12
CA LYS A 273 10.86 11.50 -11.20
C LYS A 273 11.26 11.73 -12.64
N HIS A 274 11.32 13.00 -13.04
CA HIS A 274 11.80 13.40 -14.36
C HIS A 274 13.27 12.99 -14.55
N LYS A 275 13.57 12.41 -15.69
CA LYS A 275 14.92 12.03 -16.12
C LYS A 275 15.10 12.44 -17.58
N ASP A 276 16.26 12.99 -17.88
CA ASP A 276 16.65 13.36 -19.26
C ASP A 276 17.17 12.12 -20.02
N GLU A 277 16.40 11.06 -19.98
CA GLU A 277 16.70 9.81 -20.68
C GLU A 277 15.74 9.60 -21.83
N ALA A 278 16.17 8.86 -22.87
CA ALA A 278 15.31 8.51 -23.99
C ALA A 278 14.06 7.74 -23.51
N PRO A 279 12.89 7.97 -24.13
CA PRO A 279 11.65 7.27 -23.75
C PRO A 279 11.79 5.77 -23.97
N THR A 280 11.30 5.00 -23.00
CA THR A 280 11.25 3.55 -23.10
C THR A 280 10.28 3.12 -24.18
N LYS A 281 10.73 2.24 -25.06
CA LYS A 281 9.89 1.54 -26.03
C LYS A 281 9.71 0.10 -25.60
N MET A 282 8.49 -0.40 -25.62
CA MET A 282 8.16 -1.80 -25.40
C MET A 282 7.62 -2.37 -26.70
N THR A 283 8.25 -3.39 -27.22
CA THR A 283 7.82 -4.11 -28.42
C THR A 283 7.30 -5.48 -28.04
N SER A 284 6.46 -6.08 -28.90
CA SER A 284 5.96 -7.44 -28.72
C SER A 284 7.04 -8.51 -28.81
N ASP A 285 8.21 -8.14 -29.38
CA ASP A 285 9.31 -9.05 -29.70
C ASP A 285 10.49 -8.94 -28.71
N ALA A 286 10.27 -8.29 -27.54
CA ALA A 286 11.28 -8.10 -26.51
C ALA A 286 11.29 -9.22 -25.46
#